data_2860e2e26ab141eba607ffb3c0b7a6be
#
_entry.id   2860e2e26ab141eba607ffb3c0b7a6be
#
_cell.length_a   1.000
_cell.length_b   1.000
_cell.length_c   1.000
_cell.angle_alpha   90.00
_cell.angle_beta   90.00
_cell.angle_gamma   90.00
#
_symmetry.space_group_name_H-M   'P 1'
#
loop_
_entity.id
_entity.type
_entity.pdbx_description
1 polymer ?
#
loop_
_entity_poly.entity_id
_entity_poly.type
_entity_poly.pdbx_seq_one_letter_code
_entity_poly.pdbx_strand_id
1 'polypeptide(L)'
;GEVRLTGEGQGLGGSAALAWKITSSQRLALTYRSPFNVDYSGDTELKGQPAAAGLPGRSDFDTTIRYPAVWGLGYGIELTDKIRLGADVEWVEFSRYDRLDLDAGALSRLLPAETIRQDWKDVWTLGVGMDWKLTECTVLRAGYTFLESPIPDETLAPTLPDADRHAVSLGVGFRKARHALDLAYVWSHYDDRDVRANQNPAYVGRYENEASMLALSYGCFF
;
A
#
# COMPACT_ATOMS: atom_id res chain seq x y z
N GLY A 1 -26.89 -16.58 -0.59
CA GLY A 1 -27.22 -15.17 -0.34
C GLY A 1 -26.04 -14.28 -0.65
N GLU A 2 -26.26 -13.02 -0.95
CA GLU A 2 -25.24 -12.01 -1.17
C GLU A 2 -25.36 -10.98 -0.04
N VAL A 3 -24.23 -10.63 0.59
CA VAL A 3 -24.15 -9.51 1.54
C VAL A 3 -23.46 -8.35 0.82
N ARG A 4 -24.09 -7.20 0.79
CA ARG A 4 -23.56 -5.98 0.20
C ARG A 4 -23.39 -4.92 1.27
N LEU A 5 -22.15 -4.43 1.43
CA LEU A 5 -21.86 -3.28 2.28
C LEU A 5 -21.62 -2.05 1.38
N THR A 6 -22.25 -0.95 1.74
CA THR A 6 -22.06 0.33 1.05
C THR A 6 -21.90 1.40 2.12
N GLY A 7 -20.78 2.11 2.10
CA GLY A 7 -20.49 3.13 3.12
C GLY A 7 -19.65 4.26 2.57
N GLU A 8 -19.72 5.40 3.25
CA GLU A 8 -18.88 6.57 3.03
C GLU A 8 -18.08 6.84 4.29
N GLY A 9 -16.87 7.35 4.16
CA GLY A 9 -16.03 7.64 5.30
C GLY A 9 -15.23 8.92 5.14
N GLN A 10 -14.88 9.56 6.26
CA GLN A 10 -14.07 10.76 6.30
C GLN A 10 -12.95 10.59 7.33
N GLY A 11 -11.79 11.13 7.01
CA GLY A 11 -10.64 11.14 7.89
C GLY A 11 -9.77 12.38 7.65
N LEU A 12 -9.07 12.84 8.67
CA LEU A 12 -8.16 13.98 8.58
C LEU A 12 -6.77 13.54 8.98
N GLY A 13 -5.79 13.83 8.11
CA GLY A 13 -4.38 13.59 8.34
C GLY A 13 -3.55 14.79 7.90
N GLY A 14 -2.29 14.84 8.37
CA GLY A 14 -1.33 15.85 8.01
C GLY A 14 -0.04 15.24 7.48
N SER A 15 0.69 16.01 6.66
CA SER A 15 2.04 15.62 6.23
C SER A 15 2.98 16.82 6.30
N ALA A 16 4.26 16.52 6.58
CA ALA A 16 5.33 17.50 6.58
C ALA A 16 6.54 16.91 5.84
N ALA A 17 7.29 17.76 5.17
CA ALA A 17 8.52 17.37 4.51
C ALA A 17 9.59 18.47 4.66
N LEU A 18 10.84 18.04 4.87
CA LEU A 18 12.01 18.87 4.89
C LEU A 18 13.01 18.36 3.87
N ALA A 19 13.45 19.21 2.97
CA ALA A 19 14.50 18.89 2.02
C ALA A 19 15.69 19.82 2.24
N TRP A 20 16.87 19.22 2.36
CA TRP A 20 18.13 19.93 2.58
C TRP A 20 19.13 19.62 1.47
N LYS A 21 19.60 20.68 0.84
CA LYS A 21 20.68 20.60 -0.14
C LYS A 21 22.02 20.71 0.60
N ILE A 22 22.65 19.55 0.88
CA ILE A 22 23.90 19.47 1.65
C ILE A 22 25.05 20.09 0.84
N THR A 23 25.13 19.73 -0.45
CA THR A 23 26.06 20.31 -1.43
C THR A 23 25.35 20.58 -2.75
N SER A 24 26.07 21.05 -3.78
CA SER A 24 25.49 21.20 -5.13
C SER A 24 24.97 19.90 -5.71
N SER A 25 25.59 18.74 -5.32
CA SER A 25 25.29 17.41 -5.84
C SER A 25 24.56 16.50 -4.86
N GLN A 26 24.37 16.89 -3.59
CA GLN A 26 23.81 16.03 -2.55
C GLN A 26 22.59 16.65 -1.90
N ARG A 27 21.55 15.83 -1.70
CA ARG A 27 20.28 16.19 -1.07
C ARG A 27 19.87 15.16 -0.05
N LEU A 28 19.32 15.62 1.05
CA LEU A 28 18.67 14.83 2.08
C LEU A 28 17.21 15.27 2.17
N ALA A 29 16.31 14.34 2.38
CA ALA A 29 14.89 14.62 2.60
C ALA A 29 14.39 13.81 3.79
N LEU A 30 13.59 14.45 4.63
CA LEU A 30 12.84 13.82 5.72
C LEU A 30 11.36 14.08 5.44
N THR A 31 10.55 13.03 5.51
CA THR A 31 9.11 13.12 5.33
C THR A 31 8.40 12.50 6.53
N TYR A 32 7.27 13.06 6.87
CA TYR A 32 6.36 12.54 7.87
C TYR A 32 4.93 12.65 7.38
N ARG A 33 4.18 11.56 7.52
CA ARG A 33 2.73 11.52 7.37
C ARG A 33 2.13 11.09 8.68
N SER A 34 1.21 11.90 9.22
CA SER A 34 0.53 11.56 10.47
C SER A 34 -0.36 10.32 10.29
N PRO A 35 -0.57 9.55 11.34
CA PRO A 35 -1.64 8.58 11.35
C PRO A 35 -2.99 9.31 11.29
N PHE A 36 -3.99 8.63 10.75
CA PHE A 36 -5.37 9.12 10.77
C PHE A 36 -6.34 7.95 10.79
N ASN A 37 -7.54 8.22 11.27
CA ASN A 37 -8.64 7.25 11.24
C ASN A 37 -9.63 7.70 10.18
N VAL A 38 -10.26 6.73 9.51
CA VAL A 38 -11.41 6.96 8.66
C VAL A 38 -12.58 6.20 9.26
N ASP A 39 -13.57 6.95 9.73
CA ASP A 39 -14.81 6.39 10.24
C ASP A 39 -15.76 6.23 9.06
N TYR A 40 -16.14 4.99 8.76
CA TYR A 40 -17.07 4.63 7.71
C TYR A 40 -18.42 4.33 8.32
N SER A 41 -19.45 4.89 7.75
CA SER A 41 -20.84 4.57 8.05
C SER A 41 -21.64 4.32 6.78
N GLY A 42 -22.67 3.49 6.85
CA GLY A 42 -23.48 3.16 5.69
C GLY A 42 -24.46 2.03 5.94
N ASP A 43 -24.70 1.23 4.92
CA ASP A 43 -25.72 0.20 4.93
C ASP A 43 -25.19 -1.18 4.57
N THR A 44 -25.70 -2.19 5.26
CA THR A 44 -25.57 -3.60 4.91
C THR A 44 -26.88 -4.08 4.31
N GLU A 45 -26.87 -4.58 3.08
CA GLU A 45 -28.01 -5.20 2.42
C GLU A 45 -27.82 -6.71 2.29
N LEU A 46 -28.85 -7.49 2.65
CA LEU A 46 -28.87 -8.93 2.49
C LEU A 46 -29.77 -9.31 1.30
N LYS A 47 -29.17 -9.82 0.21
CA LYS A 47 -29.90 -10.22 -1.00
C LYS A 47 -30.04 -11.74 -1.10
N GLY A 48 -31.19 -12.18 -1.64
CA GLY A 48 -31.44 -13.59 -1.91
C GLY A 48 -31.70 -14.47 -0.69
N GLN A 49 -31.96 -13.87 0.49
CA GLN A 49 -32.38 -14.59 1.69
C GLN A 49 -33.92 -14.59 1.78
N PRO A 50 -34.54 -15.74 2.03
CA PRO A 50 -35.98 -15.76 2.28
C PRO A 50 -36.30 -15.03 3.59
N ALA A 51 -37.34 -14.21 3.60
CA ALA A 51 -37.87 -13.53 4.77
C ALA A 51 -38.19 -14.49 5.94
N ALA A 52 -38.25 -15.80 5.68
CA ALA A 52 -38.45 -16.86 6.66
C ALA A 52 -37.33 -16.97 7.74
N ALA A 53 -36.17 -16.32 7.55
CA ALA A 53 -35.08 -16.36 8.53
C ALA A 53 -35.24 -15.29 9.65
N GLY A 54 -36.27 -14.44 9.61
CA GLY A 54 -36.51 -13.39 10.59
C GLY A 54 -35.39 -12.33 10.66
N LEU A 55 -34.60 -12.20 9.57
CA LEU A 55 -33.52 -11.23 9.47
C LEU A 55 -34.01 -10.01 8.69
N PRO A 56 -33.63 -8.79 9.10
CA PRO A 56 -33.90 -7.60 8.29
C PRO A 56 -33.11 -7.70 6.99
N GLY A 57 -33.70 -7.25 5.88
CA GLY A 57 -33.02 -7.20 4.59
C GLY A 57 -31.96 -6.10 4.50
N ARG A 58 -31.95 -5.17 5.47
CA ARG A 58 -31.03 -4.05 5.56
C ARG A 58 -30.74 -3.69 7.02
N SER A 59 -29.55 -3.22 7.29
CA SER A 59 -29.13 -2.72 8.60
C SER A 59 -28.06 -1.65 8.43
N ASP A 60 -27.88 -0.81 9.42
CA ASP A 60 -26.77 0.15 9.46
C ASP A 60 -25.43 -0.60 9.54
N PHE A 61 -24.38 0.05 9.08
CA PHE A 61 -23.01 -0.47 9.10
C PHE A 61 -22.06 0.65 9.51
N ASP A 62 -21.22 0.36 10.52
CA ASP A 62 -20.17 1.26 11.00
C ASP A 62 -18.85 0.51 11.17
N THR A 63 -17.75 1.16 10.76
CA THR A 63 -16.39 0.68 11.00
C THR A 63 -15.39 1.81 11.00
N THR A 64 -14.27 1.64 11.70
CA THR A 64 -13.15 2.57 11.69
C THR A 64 -11.90 1.88 11.17
N ILE A 65 -11.30 2.43 10.11
CA ILE A 65 -9.98 2.01 9.61
C ILE A 65 -8.92 2.96 10.11
N ARG A 66 -7.90 2.39 10.80
CA ARG A 66 -6.76 3.13 11.36
C ARG A 66 -5.58 3.07 10.41
N TYR A 67 -5.28 4.19 9.75
CA TYR A 67 -4.13 4.29 8.85
C TYR A 67 -2.84 4.60 9.62
N PRO A 68 -1.70 4.00 9.22
CA PRO A 68 -0.42 4.16 9.91
C PRO A 68 0.17 5.56 9.76
N ALA A 69 1.06 5.92 10.70
CA ALA A 69 2.04 6.96 10.45
C ALA A 69 3.15 6.42 9.54
N VAL A 70 3.75 7.31 8.76
CA VAL A 70 4.89 6.98 7.89
C VAL A 70 5.99 8.02 8.10
N TRP A 71 7.19 7.52 8.38
CA TRP A 71 8.42 8.30 8.45
C TRP A 71 9.33 7.91 7.29
N GLY A 72 9.82 8.86 6.53
CA GLY A 72 10.69 8.59 5.40
C GLY A 72 11.97 9.42 5.47
N LEU A 73 13.10 8.80 5.16
CA LEU A 73 14.39 9.44 4.99
C LEU A 73 14.94 9.07 3.61
N GLY A 74 15.23 10.08 2.79
CA GLY A 74 15.76 9.90 1.46
C GLY A 74 17.08 10.65 1.27
N TYR A 75 18.01 10.03 0.58
CA TYR A 75 19.28 10.64 0.18
C TYR A 75 19.47 10.50 -1.33
N GLY A 76 19.89 11.59 -1.96
CA GLY A 76 20.16 11.63 -3.39
C GLY A 76 21.52 12.27 -3.68
N ILE A 77 22.26 11.68 -4.63
CA ILE A 77 23.56 12.18 -5.07
C ILE A 77 23.67 12.21 -6.59
N GLU A 78 24.14 13.32 -7.12
CA GLU A 78 24.57 13.45 -8.52
C GLU A 78 26.04 13.04 -8.59
N LEU A 79 26.31 11.78 -9.00
CA LEU A 79 27.67 11.26 -9.12
C LEU A 79 28.43 11.89 -10.26
N THR A 80 27.72 12.17 -11.37
CA THR A 80 28.21 12.85 -12.57
C THR A 80 27.09 13.69 -13.15
N ASP A 81 27.36 14.47 -14.17
CA ASP A 81 26.34 15.22 -14.93
C ASP A 81 25.28 14.31 -15.56
N LYS A 82 25.58 13.01 -15.68
CA LYS A 82 24.72 12.02 -16.34
C LYS A 82 24.10 11.01 -15.39
N ILE A 83 24.70 10.77 -14.21
CA ILE A 83 24.27 9.71 -13.29
C ILE A 83 23.87 10.31 -11.96
N ARG A 84 22.63 10.03 -11.56
CA ARG A 84 22.09 10.30 -10.24
C ARG A 84 21.73 8.99 -9.55
N LEU A 85 22.09 8.88 -8.28
CA LEU A 85 21.64 7.80 -7.41
C LEU A 85 20.74 8.34 -6.31
N GLY A 86 19.81 7.50 -5.86
CA GLY A 86 18.96 7.75 -4.72
C GLY A 86 18.85 6.51 -3.85
N ALA A 87 18.69 6.73 -2.56
CA ALA A 87 18.32 5.69 -1.60
C ALA A 87 17.33 6.29 -0.61
N ASP A 88 16.37 5.48 -0.18
CA ASP A 88 15.38 5.86 0.80
C ASP A 88 15.05 4.71 1.74
N VAL A 89 14.60 5.08 2.92
CA VAL A 89 14.06 4.19 3.93
C VAL A 89 12.78 4.79 4.48
N GLU A 90 11.75 3.96 4.63
CA GLU A 90 10.52 4.35 5.29
C GLU A 90 10.24 3.39 6.46
N TRP A 91 9.75 3.96 7.56
CA TRP A 91 9.17 3.25 8.68
C TRP A 91 7.67 3.48 8.69
N VAL A 92 6.88 2.41 8.67
CA VAL A 92 5.42 2.44 8.60
C VAL A 92 4.85 1.81 9.86
N GLU A 93 4.11 2.57 10.67
CA GLU A 93 3.54 2.15 11.95
C GLU A 93 2.22 1.37 11.76
N PHE A 94 2.29 0.22 11.07
CA PHE A 94 1.11 -0.62 10.82
C PHE A 94 0.56 -1.31 12.07
N SER A 95 1.29 -1.33 13.18
CA SER A 95 0.78 -1.83 14.48
C SER A 95 -0.48 -1.10 14.97
N ARG A 96 -0.78 0.06 14.39
CA ARG A 96 -2.05 0.78 14.62
C ARG A 96 -3.26 0.06 14.03
N TYR A 97 -3.05 -0.80 13.04
CA TYR A 97 -4.08 -1.63 12.45
C TYR A 97 -4.09 -3.01 13.13
N ASP A 98 -4.39 -2.99 14.44
CA ASP A 98 -4.42 -4.17 15.32
C ASP A 98 -5.71 -4.97 15.15
N ARG A 99 -6.81 -4.29 14.83
CA ARG A 99 -8.13 -4.90 14.65
C ARG A 99 -9.03 -4.06 13.77
N LEU A 100 -9.99 -4.72 13.16
CA LEU A 100 -11.10 -4.11 12.44
C LEU A 100 -12.39 -4.43 13.20
N ASP A 101 -13.02 -3.42 13.77
CA ASP A 101 -14.31 -3.52 14.45
C ASP A 101 -15.42 -3.26 13.40
N LEU A 102 -16.34 -4.21 13.24
CA LEU A 102 -17.45 -4.16 12.30
C LEU A 102 -18.75 -4.15 13.08
N ASP A 103 -19.48 -3.06 13.04
CA ASP A 103 -20.87 -3.02 13.50
C ASP A 103 -21.81 -3.03 12.29
N ALA A 104 -22.58 -4.10 12.13
CA ALA A 104 -23.61 -4.24 11.11
C ALA A 104 -25.01 -4.25 11.73
N GLY A 105 -25.16 -3.65 12.90
CA GLY A 105 -26.42 -3.52 13.61
C GLY A 105 -27.14 -4.86 13.77
N ALA A 106 -28.39 -4.96 13.32
CA ALA A 106 -29.18 -6.18 13.44
C ALA A 106 -28.61 -7.38 12.61
N LEU A 107 -27.72 -7.13 11.64
CA LEU A 107 -27.07 -8.16 10.84
C LEU A 107 -25.71 -8.58 11.38
N SER A 108 -25.20 -7.99 12.46
CA SER A 108 -23.90 -8.32 13.08
C SER A 108 -23.77 -9.82 13.40
N ARG A 109 -24.89 -10.46 13.78
CA ARG A 109 -24.94 -11.93 14.03
C ARG A 109 -24.62 -12.80 12.82
N LEU A 110 -24.61 -12.25 11.59
CA LEU A 110 -24.25 -12.94 10.36
C LEU A 110 -22.76 -12.79 10.04
N LEU A 111 -22.08 -11.89 10.72
CA LEU A 111 -20.64 -11.72 10.55
C LEU A 111 -19.91 -12.86 11.29
N PRO A 112 -18.76 -13.30 10.77
CA PRO A 112 -17.94 -14.32 11.44
C PRO A 112 -17.43 -13.85 12.82
N ALA A 113 -17.25 -12.52 12.97
CA ALA A 113 -16.91 -11.86 14.23
C ALA A 113 -17.24 -10.36 14.11
N GLU A 114 -17.60 -9.71 15.21
CA GLU A 114 -17.75 -8.25 15.29
C GLU A 114 -16.39 -7.56 15.30
N THR A 115 -15.36 -8.22 15.81
CA THR A 115 -13.97 -7.76 15.79
C THR A 115 -13.10 -8.76 15.06
N ILE A 116 -12.44 -8.32 13.99
CA ILE A 116 -11.49 -9.10 13.22
C ILE A 116 -10.09 -8.65 13.64
N ARG A 117 -9.36 -9.53 14.30
CA ARG A 117 -7.96 -9.29 14.65
C ARG A 117 -7.12 -9.18 13.41
N GLN A 118 -6.26 -8.18 13.36
CA GLN A 118 -5.29 -7.95 12.30
C GLN A 118 -3.85 -8.14 12.82
N ASP A 119 -3.56 -7.60 13.99
CA ASP A 119 -2.26 -7.70 14.69
C ASP A 119 -1.07 -7.32 13.79
N TRP A 120 -1.27 -6.36 12.88
CA TRP A 120 -0.22 -5.96 11.97
C TRP A 120 0.96 -5.37 12.72
N LYS A 121 2.17 -5.53 12.19
CA LYS A 121 3.42 -5.03 12.77
C LYS A 121 3.98 -3.87 11.98
N ASP A 122 4.74 -3.05 12.69
CA ASP A 122 5.50 -1.98 12.05
C ASP A 122 6.56 -2.58 11.12
N VAL A 123 6.79 -1.92 9.98
CA VAL A 123 7.63 -2.46 8.93
C VAL A 123 8.53 -1.41 8.32
N TRP A 124 9.59 -1.88 7.67
CA TRP A 124 10.49 -1.09 6.87
C TRP A 124 10.25 -1.26 5.38
N THR A 125 10.39 -0.15 4.66
CA THR A 125 10.56 -0.15 3.20
C THR A 125 11.92 0.44 2.88
N LEU A 126 12.66 -0.20 1.99
CA LEU A 126 14.00 0.22 1.57
C LEU A 126 14.01 0.37 0.05
N GLY A 127 14.47 1.52 -0.44
CA GLY A 127 14.55 1.81 -1.87
C GLY A 127 15.95 2.24 -2.30
N VAL A 128 16.37 1.80 -3.48
CA VAL A 128 17.54 2.34 -4.18
C VAL A 128 17.20 2.54 -5.66
N GLY A 129 17.70 3.61 -6.24
CA GLY A 129 17.41 3.93 -7.62
C GLY A 129 18.53 4.69 -8.32
N MET A 130 18.50 4.61 -9.65
CA MET A 130 19.44 5.28 -10.53
C MET A 130 18.70 5.94 -11.70
N ASP A 131 19.06 7.18 -11.99
CA ASP A 131 18.78 7.85 -13.25
C ASP A 131 20.07 7.94 -14.06
N TRP A 132 20.00 7.56 -15.33
CA TRP A 132 21.10 7.73 -16.27
C TRP A 132 20.64 8.55 -17.50
N LYS A 133 21.14 9.75 -17.64
CA LYS A 133 20.93 10.61 -18.83
C LYS A 133 21.72 10.04 -20.00
N LEU A 134 21.08 9.22 -20.82
CA LEU A 134 21.70 8.62 -21.98
C LEU A 134 22.01 9.66 -23.07
N THR A 135 21.06 10.58 -23.30
CA THR A 135 21.17 11.75 -24.19
C THR A 135 20.52 12.97 -23.54
N GLU A 136 20.58 14.14 -24.21
CA GLU A 136 19.85 15.34 -23.76
C GLU A 136 18.33 15.17 -23.68
N CYS A 137 17.79 14.18 -24.41
CA CYS A 137 16.36 13.92 -24.47
C CYS A 137 15.93 12.64 -23.77
N THR A 138 16.86 11.74 -23.42
CA THR A 138 16.55 10.37 -22.97
C THR A 138 17.20 10.07 -21.65
N VAL A 139 16.40 9.58 -20.70
CA VAL A 139 16.85 9.12 -19.37
C VAL A 139 16.43 7.66 -19.21
N LEU A 140 17.37 6.80 -18.85
CA LEU A 140 17.10 5.45 -18.36
C LEU A 140 17.01 5.48 -16.83
N ARG A 141 16.14 4.64 -16.29
CA ARG A 141 15.94 4.50 -14.84
C ARG A 141 15.95 3.03 -14.45
N ALA A 142 16.56 2.75 -13.32
CA ALA A 142 16.50 1.44 -12.70
C ALA A 142 16.30 1.63 -11.18
N GLY A 143 15.59 0.71 -10.56
CA GLY A 143 15.36 0.75 -9.12
C GLY A 143 15.10 -0.63 -8.55
N TYR A 144 15.36 -0.74 -7.27
CA TYR A 144 15.01 -1.88 -6.46
C TYR A 144 14.38 -1.38 -5.17
N THR A 145 13.29 -2.03 -4.77
CA THR A 145 12.60 -1.74 -3.51
C THR A 145 12.33 -3.04 -2.78
N PHE A 146 12.69 -3.09 -1.50
CA PHE A 146 12.26 -4.10 -0.56
C PHE A 146 11.16 -3.55 0.32
N LEU A 147 10.07 -4.30 0.45
CA LEU A 147 8.94 -3.96 1.31
C LEU A 147 8.68 -5.13 2.25
N GLU A 148 8.84 -4.90 3.53
CA GLU A 148 8.52 -5.89 4.56
C GLU A 148 7.00 -6.02 4.71
N SER A 149 6.50 -7.24 4.92
CA SER A 149 5.07 -7.50 5.14
C SER A 149 4.67 -7.19 6.58
N PRO A 150 3.62 -6.37 6.79
CA PRO A 150 3.07 -6.12 8.13
C PRO A 150 2.21 -7.26 8.66
N ILE A 151 1.74 -8.19 7.81
CA ILE A 151 0.69 -9.16 8.15
C ILE A 151 1.28 -10.42 8.78
N PRO A 152 0.96 -10.77 10.04
CA PRO A 152 1.36 -12.05 10.64
C PRO A 152 0.66 -13.23 9.97
N ASP A 153 1.24 -14.43 10.08
CA ASP A 153 0.65 -15.67 9.55
C ASP A 153 -0.73 -15.96 10.15
N GLU A 154 -0.91 -15.65 11.42
CA GLU A 154 -2.14 -15.88 12.18
C GLU A 154 -3.33 -15.09 11.63
N THR A 155 -3.09 -13.95 10.99
CA THR A 155 -4.13 -13.04 10.48
C THR A 155 -4.11 -12.87 8.97
N LEU A 156 -3.21 -13.57 8.26
CA LEU A 156 -3.16 -13.53 6.80
C LEU A 156 -4.48 -14.04 6.21
N ALA A 157 -5.02 -13.30 5.25
CA ALA A 157 -6.23 -13.68 4.53
C ALA A 157 -5.97 -13.74 3.02
N PRO A 158 -6.52 -14.73 2.30
CA PRO A 158 -6.36 -14.83 0.84
C PRO A 158 -6.92 -13.65 0.04
N THR A 159 -7.80 -12.86 0.66
CA THR A 159 -8.33 -11.63 0.07
C THR A 159 -7.32 -10.49 0.01
N LEU A 160 -6.27 -10.56 0.84
CA LEU A 160 -5.16 -9.63 0.87
C LEU A 160 -3.87 -10.44 1.07
N PRO A 161 -3.46 -11.22 0.05
CA PRO A 161 -2.24 -12.02 0.14
C PRO A 161 -1.05 -11.08 0.17
N ASP A 162 -0.21 -11.21 1.19
CA ASP A 162 0.96 -10.38 1.39
C ASP A 162 2.13 -11.19 1.92
N ALA A 163 3.34 -10.79 1.55
CA ALA A 163 4.61 -11.33 2.00
C ALA A 163 5.68 -10.28 1.79
N ASP A 164 6.87 -10.50 2.31
CA ASP A 164 8.02 -9.66 2.00
C ASP A 164 8.19 -9.59 0.49
N ARG A 165 8.35 -8.38 -0.05
CA ARG A 165 8.30 -8.13 -1.48
C ARG A 165 9.56 -7.47 -1.99
N HIS A 166 10.11 -8.05 -3.04
CA HIS A 166 11.25 -7.55 -3.81
C HIS A 166 10.76 -7.01 -5.15
N ALA A 167 10.86 -5.72 -5.37
CA ALA A 167 10.42 -5.08 -6.61
C ALA A 167 11.63 -4.53 -7.39
N VAL A 168 11.77 -4.96 -8.64
CA VAL A 168 12.74 -4.43 -9.60
C VAL A 168 11.99 -3.57 -10.61
N SER A 169 12.45 -2.36 -10.83
CA SER A 169 11.85 -1.42 -11.79
C SER A 169 12.84 -0.98 -12.86
N LEU A 170 12.36 -0.87 -14.08
CA LEU A 170 13.08 -0.32 -15.23
C LEU A 170 12.21 0.73 -15.90
N GLY A 171 12.81 1.83 -16.34
CA GLY A 171 12.08 2.90 -16.97
C GLY A 171 12.89 3.62 -18.03
N VAL A 172 12.18 4.20 -19.00
CA VAL A 172 12.75 5.11 -20.00
C VAL A 172 11.88 6.36 -20.06
N GLY A 173 12.52 7.51 -19.95
CA GLY A 173 11.91 8.83 -20.13
C GLY A 173 12.45 9.48 -21.37
N PHE A 174 11.55 10.05 -22.15
CA PHE A 174 11.89 10.86 -23.32
C PHE A 174 11.29 12.26 -23.15
N ARG A 175 12.14 13.28 -23.30
CA ARG A 175 11.72 14.67 -23.17
C ARG A 175 12.24 15.49 -24.34
N LYS A 176 11.34 16.13 -25.09
CA LYS A 176 11.70 16.98 -26.22
C LYS A 176 10.74 18.15 -26.33
N ALA A 177 11.29 19.36 -26.38
CA ALA A 177 10.54 20.62 -26.41
C ALA A 177 9.53 20.68 -25.24
N ARG A 178 8.23 20.63 -25.53
CA ARG A 178 7.14 20.72 -24.55
C ARG A 178 6.55 19.35 -24.16
N HIS A 179 7.12 18.25 -24.67
CA HIS A 179 6.57 16.92 -24.48
C HIS A 179 7.49 16.07 -23.60
N ALA A 180 6.89 15.35 -22.69
CA ALA A 180 7.54 14.31 -21.90
C ALA A 180 6.75 13.02 -22.03
N LEU A 181 7.43 11.91 -22.25
CA LEU A 181 6.87 10.56 -22.31
C LEU A 181 7.72 9.68 -21.38
N ASP A 182 7.08 9.00 -20.44
CA ASP A 182 7.75 8.06 -19.56
C ASP A 182 7.06 6.70 -19.67
N LEU A 183 7.85 5.65 -19.82
CA LEU A 183 7.44 4.24 -19.76
C LEU A 183 8.18 3.57 -18.63
N ALA A 184 7.49 2.82 -17.80
CA ALA A 184 8.08 2.07 -16.70
C ALA A 184 7.48 0.67 -16.61
N TYR A 185 8.31 -0.29 -16.28
CA TYR A 185 7.93 -1.66 -15.94
C TYR A 185 8.46 -2.00 -14.55
N VAL A 186 7.61 -2.61 -13.73
CA VAL A 186 7.93 -3.11 -12.39
C VAL A 186 7.59 -4.57 -12.34
N TRP A 187 8.54 -5.39 -11.94
CA TRP A 187 8.34 -6.78 -11.57
C TRP A 187 8.52 -6.93 -10.07
N SER A 188 7.57 -7.57 -9.41
CA SER A 188 7.54 -7.79 -7.97
C SER A 188 7.45 -9.28 -7.69
N HIS A 189 8.41 -9.79 -6.97
CA HIS A 189 8.43 -11.11 -6.39
C HIS A 189 8.11 -11.02 -4.90
N TYR A 190 7.21 -11.84 -4.43
CA TYR A 190 6.88 -11.99 -3.02
C TYR A 190 7.53 -13.26 -2.49
N ASP A 191 8.06 -13.21 -1.28
CA ASP A 191 8.61 -14.38 -0.65
C ASP A 191 7.50 -15.43 -0.41
N ASP A 192 7.85 -16.69 -0.61
CA ASP A 192 6.92 -17.80 -0.34
C ASP A 192 6.58 -17.82 1.16
N ARG A 193 5.30 -17.96 1.49
CA ARG A 193 4.84 -18.11 2.87
C ARG A 193 4.21 -19.47 3.08
N ASP A 194 4.68 -20.21 4.08
CA ASP A 194 4.12 -21.49 4.54
C ASP A 194 3.37 -21.23 5.85
N VAL A 195 2.11 -20.82 5.73
CA VAL A 195 1.22 -20.52 6.87
C VAL A 195 0.76 -21.82 7.50
N ARG A 196 1.27 -22.12 8.70
CA ARG A 196 0.98 -23.34 9.45
C ARG A 196 -0.06 -23.18 10.54
N ALA A 197 -0.29 -21.94 10.97
CA ALA A 197 -1.30 -21.58 11.96
C ALA A 197 -1.97 -20.28 11.54
N ASN A 198 -3.31 -20.26 11.56
CA ASN A 198 -4.09 -19.07 11.23
C ASN A 198 -5.38 -19.08 12.07
N GLN A 199 -5.91 -17.91 12.42
CA GLN A 199 -7.18 -17.76 13.14
C GLN A 199 -8.35 -18.38 12.37
N ASN A 200 -8.26 -18.45 11.03
CA ASN A 200 -9.16 -19.24 10.19
C ASN A 200 -8.39 -20.46 9.66
N PRO A 201 -8.69 -21.68 10.12
CA PRO A 201 -7.99 -22.90 9.66
C PRO A 201 -8.06 -23.14 8.14
N ALA A 202 -9.05 -22.56 7.44
CA ALA A 202 -9.16 -22.65 6.00
C ALA A 202 -8.08 -21.84 5.25
N TYR A 203 -7.34 -20.96 5.95
CA TYR A 203 -6.28 -20.11 5.38
C TYR A 203 -4.88 -20.67 5.65
N VAL A 204 -4.78 -21.85 6.25
CA VAL A 204 -3.52 -22.59 6.36
C VAL A 204 -3.12 -23.12 4.99
N GLY A 205 -1.87 -22.89 4.60
CA GLY A 205 -1.36 -23.32 3.30
C GLY A 205 -0.13 -22.56 2.84
N ARG A 206 0.33 -22.88 1.64
CA ARG A 206 1.43 -22.19 0.98
C ARG A 206 0.88 -21.10 0.07
N TYR A 207 1.47 -19.91 0.18
CA TYR A 207 1.15 -18.75 -0.63
C TYR A 207 2.36 -18.36 -1.46
N GLU A 208 2.15 -18.26 -2.76
CA GLU A 208 3.14 -17.81 -3.75
C GLU A 208 2.51 -16.69 -4.56
N ASN A 209 3.15 -15.53 -4.60
CA ASN A 209 2.62 -14.36 -5.28
C ASN A 209 3.69 -13.72 -6.17
N GLU A 210 3.25 -13.25 -7.31
CA GLU A 210 4.06 -12.50 -8.25
C GLU A 210 3.19 -11.43 -8.90
N ALA A 211 3.75 -10.26 -9.15
CA ALA A 211 3.02 -9.18 -9.79
C ALA A 211 3.91 -8.43 -10.77
N SER A 212 3.29 -7.91 -11.83
CA SER A 212 3.96 -7.01 -12.75
C SER A 212 3.08 -5.82 -13.10
N MET A 213 3.69 -4.67 -13.32
CA MET A 213 3.00 -3.44 -13.69
C MET A 213 3.71 -2.76 -14.84
N LEU A 214 2.93 -2.32 -15.83
CA LEU A 214 3.39 -1.46 -16.91
C LEU A 214 2.70 -0.09 -16.75
N ALA A 215 3.48 0.98 -16.71
CA ALA A 215 2.99 2.34 -16.56
C ALA A 215 3.45 3.20 -17.75
N LEU A 216 2.54 4.02 -18.26
CA LEU A 216 2.80 5.01 -19.32
C LEU A 216 2.32 6.38 -18.81
N SER A 217 3.19 7.38 -18.93
CA SER A 217 2.85 8.77 -18.59
C SER A 217 3.21 9.69 -19.75
N TYR A 218 2.32 10.63 -20.06
CA TYR A 218 2.57 11.68 -21.03
C TYR A 218 2.28 13.05 -20.41
N GLY A 219 3.21 13.97 -20.57
CA GLY A 219 3.09 15.35 -20.14
C GLY A 219 3.30 16.34 -21.30
N CYS A 220 2.48 17.38 -21.34
CA CYS A 220 2.66 18.51 -22.24
C CYS A 220 2.78 19.79 -21.43
N PHE A 221 3.83 20.55 -21.65
CA PHE A 221 4.12 21.82 -20.94
C PHE A 221 3.83 23.01 -21.85
N PHE A 222 3.08 23.97 -21.36
CA PHE A 222 2.65 25.16 -22.10
C PHE A 222 3.54 26.36 -21.82
#